data_a4f714917ecbe3a950dc7cdd1786fab1
#
_entry.id   a4f714917ecbe3a950dc7cdd1786fab1
#
_cell.length_a   1.000
_cell.length_b   1.000
_cell.length_c   1.000
_cell.angle_alpha   90.00
_cell.angle_beta   90.00
_cell.angle_gamma   90.00
#
_symmetry.space_group_name_H-M   'P 1'
#
loop_
_entity.id
_entity.type
_entity.pdbx_description
1 polymer ?
#
loop_
_entity_poly.entity_id
_entity_poly.type
_entity_poly.pdbx_seq_one_letter_code
_entity_poly.pdbx_strand_id
1 'polypeptide(L)'
;MYEGPALQPGGASAPHVTLWDEPVAFGDLDGQPGDEVVVLVSTSTGGSGSFVYVAAFGHRDGRLTPAMATLVGDRVKVLALSIADRRVTLDIVEAGPGDPQCCPSRLARKTYALQGAALVPVAPAAAGSVSLADLAGTEWTLRSLDDRPIPPGARPPTLVFDGGTRVSGFGGCNRYTATIEEKTAGTLTVGPLATSNMACGTAAMEIESRYLAGLAKVSRYTIVAGRLQLIHVDDGTPRPLTFERRGAPSPADQPR
;
A
#
# COMPACT_ATOMS: atom_id res chain seq x y z
N MET A 1 17.58 -15.26 9.11
CA MET A 1 16.46 -15.63 10.02
C MET A 1 17.07 -16.05 11.35
N TYR A 2 16.63 -15.47 12.46
CA TYR A 2 17.08 -15.85 13.81
C TYR A 2 15.97 -16.68 14.47
N GLU A 3 16.32 -17.88 14.94
CA GLU A 3 15.43 -18.74 15.72
C GLU A 3 15.85 -18.67 17.17
N GLY A 4 14.98 -18.12 18.01
CA GLY A 4 15.20 -18.10 19.46
C GLY A 4 14.78 -19.39 20.15
N PRO A 5 15.22 -19.64 21.40
CA PRO A 5 14.74 -20.77 22.17
C PRO A 5 13.22 -20.66 22.38
N ALA A 6 12.54 -21.80 22.46
CA ALA A 6 11.12 -21.83 22.79
C ALA A 6 10.85 -21.09 24.12
N LEU A 7 9.85 -20.23 24.15
CA LEU A 7 9.52 -19.42 25.34
C LEU A 7 8.98 -20.27 26.50
N GLN A 8 8.55 -21.50 26.21
CA GLN A 8 8.15 -22.50 27.20
C GLN A 8 8.80 -23.84 26.88
N PRO A 9 9.40 -24.53 27.85
CA PRO A 9 9.86 -25.90 27.67
C PRO A 9 8.70 -26.80 27.23
N GLY A 10 8.81 -27.43 26.06
CA GLY A 10 7.75 -28.27 25.47
C GLY A 10 6.75 -27.54 24.57
N GLY A 11 6.91 -26.25 24.32
CA GLY A 11 6.11 -25.52 23.32
C GLY A 11 6.38 -26.02 21.91
N ALA A 12 5.31 -26.20 21.11
CA ALA A 12 5.39 -26.72 19.74
C ALA A 12 6.01 -25.73 18.73
N SER A 13 6.33 -24.50 19.12
CA SER A 13 6.77 -23.43 18.21
C SER A 13 7.88 -22.60 18.85
N ALA A 14 8.96 -22.39 18.12
CA ALA A 14 10.01 -21.45 18.48
C ALA A 14 9.67 -20.03 17.97
N PRO A 15 10.05 -18.97 18.70
CA PRO A 15 9.91 -17.61 18.19
C PRO A 15 10.88 -17.38 17.01
N HIS A 16 10.37 -16.77 15.96
CA HIS A 16 11.15 -16.41 14.78
C HIS A 16 11.27 -14.90 14.66
N VAL A 17 12.48 -14.43 14.35
CA VAL A 17 12.75 -13.03 14.00
C VAL A 17 13.28 -13.01 12.58
N THR A 18 12.64 -12.26 11.71
CA THR A 18 13.02 -12.13 10.31
C THR A 18 13.31 -10.67 10.00
N LEU A 19 14.53 -10.38 9.55
CA LEU A 19 14.85 -9.11 8.91
C LEU A 19 14.29 -9.16 7.48
N TRP A 20 13.62 -8.10 7.06
CA TRP A 20 13.13 -7.99 5.69
C TRP A 20 14.25 -7.48 4.78
N ASP A 21 14.39 -8.08 3.61
CA ASP A 21 15.37 -7.63 2.61
C ASP A 21 14.92 -6.31 1.96
N GLU A 22 13.61 -6.13 1.79
CA GLU A 22 12.96 -4.94 1.26
C GLU A 22 11.58 -4.71 1.89
N PRO A 23 11.09 -3.46 2.03
CA PRO A 23 11.78 -2.21 1.67
C PRO A 23 12.80 -1.78 2.71
N VAL A 24 13.86 -1.11 2.23
CA VAL A 24 14.88 -0.43 3.04
C VAL A 24 14.89 1.04 2.64
N ALA A 25 15.05 1.96 3.61
CA ALA A 25 15.16 3.38 3.33
C ALA A 25 16.43 3.96 3.94
N PHE A 26 17.02 4.92 3.24
CA PHE A 26 18.20 5.67 3.64
C PHE A 26 17.86 7.16 3.68
N GLY A 27 18.39 7.89 4.66
CA GLY A 27 18.21 9.33 4.79
C GLY A 27 18.55 9.86 6.17
N ASP A 28 18.69 11.17 6.27
CA ASP A 28 18.98 11.88 7.52
C ASP A 28 17.78 11.84 8.48
N LEU A 29 17.93 11.22 9.63
CA LEU A 29 16.95 11.19 10.72
C LEU A 29 17.35 12.01 11.94
N ASP A 30 18.66 12.15 12.20
CA ASP A 30 19.16 12.80 13.43
C ASP A 30 19.74 14.20 13.20
N GLY A 31 19.89 14.61 11.94
CA GLY A 31 20.45 15.90 11.55
C GLY A 31 21.98 15.98 11.66
N GLN A 32 22.64 14.83 11.77
CA GLN A 32 24.08 14.74 11.76
C GLN A 32 24.57 14.31 10.36
N PRO A 33 25.85 14.54 10.03
CA PRO A 33 26.39 14.05 8.78
C PRO A 33 26.36 12.52 8.68
N GLY A 34 25.76 12.00 7.62
CA GLY A 34 25.59 10.58 7.35
C GLY A 34 24.11 10.19 7.34
N ASP A 35 23.76 9.27 6.47
CA ASP A 35 22.40 8.76 6.39
C ASP A 35 22.17 7.61 7.38
N GLU A 36 21.03 7.61 8.04
CA GLU A 36 20.53 6.45 8.75
C GLU A 36 19.90 5.47 7.77
N VAL A 37 19.93 4.18 8.15
CA VAL A 37 19.22 3.13 7.46
C VAL A 37 18.04 2.67 8.29
N VAL A 38 16.88 2.58 7.66
CA VAL A 38 15.65 2.05 8.27
C VAL A 38 15.27 0.75 7.61
N VAL A 39 15.04 -0.26 8.44
CA VAL A 39 14.67 -1.61 8.03
C VAL A 39 13.40 -2.06 8.74
N LEU A 40 12.80 -3.12 8.23
CA LEU A 40 11.67 -3.80 8.84
C LEU A 40 12.11 -5.14 9.42
N VAL A 41 11.55 -5.46 10.56
CA VAL A 41 11.74 -6.75 11.23
C VAL A 41 10.37 -7.31 11.58
N SER A 42 10.16 -8.58 11.31
CA SER A 42 8.96 -9.27 11.78
C SER A 42 9.30 -10.33 12.83
N THR A 43 8.40 -10.50 13.78
CA THR A 43 8.50 -11.55 14.80
C THR A 43 7.23 -12.38 14.82
N SER A 44 7.39 -13.68 15.00
CA SER A 44 6.30 -14.60 15.30
C SER A 44 6.68 -15.37 16.55
N THR A 45 5.75 -15.46 17.50
CA THR A 45 5.97 -16.20 18.78
C THR A 45 5.41 -17.61 18.72
N GLY A 46 5.13 -18.13 17.50
CA GLY A 46 4.58 -19.47 17.29
C GLY A 46 3.06 -19.56 17.32
N GLY A 47 2.37 -18.42 17.59
CA GLY A 47 0.92 -18.28 17.40
C GLY A 47 0.57 -17.74 16.01
N SER A 48 -0.68 -17.33 15.83
CA SER A 48 -1.17 -16.74 14.57
C SER A 48 -0.76 -15.27 14.36
N GLY A 49 -0.12 -14.62 15.33
CA GLY A 49 0.36 -13.22 15.23
C GLY A 49 1.66 -13.12 14.45
N SER A 50 1.78 -12.09 13.63
CA SER A 50 3.01 -11.68 12.94
C SER A 50 3.22 -10.19 13.17
N PHE A 51 4.10 -9.86 14.08
CA PHE A 51 4.33 -8.48 14.52
C PHE A 51 5.44 -7.85 13.69
N VAL A 52 5.16 -6.72 13.08
CA VAL A 52 6.11 -5.97 12.28
C VAL A 52 6.63 -4.79 13.07
N TYR A 53 7.94 -4.61 13.05
CA TYR A 53 8.66 -3.52 13.71
C TYR A 53 9.44 -2.73 12.66
N VAL A 54 9.58 -1.45 12.90
CA VAL A 54 10.50 -0.57 12.20
C VAL A 54 11.71 -0.29 13.09
N ALA A 55 12.93 -0.42 12.56
CA ALA A 55 14.18 -0.16 13.27
C ALA A 55 15.08 0.76 12.45
N ALA A 56 15.71 1.72 13.09
CA ALA A 56 16.70 2.59 12.47
C ALA A 56 18.11 2.22 12.98
N PHE A 57 19.10 2.40 12.11
CA PHE A 57 20.50 2.24 12.42
C PHE A 57 21.25 3.47 11.94
N GLY A 58 21.93 4.13 12.84
CA GLY A 58 22.84 5.22 12.52
C GLY A 58 24.29 4.72 12.43
N HIS A 59 25.17 5.58 11.95
CA HIS A 59 26.59 5.33 11.88
C HIS A 59 27.31 6.35 12.73
N ARG A 60 27.99 5.92 13.80
CA ARG A 60 28.80 6.78 14.66
C ARG A 60 30.18 6.15 14.88
N ASP A 61 31.21 6.93 14.63
CA ASP A 61 32.61 6.52 14.82
C ASP A 61 32.98 5.18 14.14
N GLY A 62 32.46 4.96 12.92
CA GLY A 62 32.71 3.73 12.18
C GLY A 62 31.92 2.52 12.66
N ARG A 63 30.94 2.71 13.54
CA ARG A 63 30.09 1.64 14.08
C ARG A 63 28.61 1.90 13.85
N LEU A 64 27.89 0.85 13.50
CA LEU A 64 26.43 0.90 13.47
C LEU A 64 25.89 1.03 14.89
N THR A 65 25.06 2.04 15.12
CA THR A 65 24.35 2.26 16.39
C THR A 65 22.86 1.99 16.15
N PRO A 66 22.29 0.92 16.72
CA PRO A 66 20.89 0.63 16.56
C PRO A 66 20.02 1.59 17.38
N ALA A 67 18.94 2.06 16.78
CA ALA A 67 17.82 2.59 17.54
C ALA A 67 16.91 1.44 18.01
N MET A 68 16.12 1.70 19.03
CA MET A 68 15.12 0.70 19.48
C MET A 68 14.10 0.45 18.36
N ALA A 69 13.78 -0.82 18.14
CA ALA A 69 12.74 -1.20 17.22
C ALA A 69 11.36 -0.82 17.78
N THR A 70 10.53 -0.20 16.95
CA THR A 70 9.19 0.25 17.32
C THR A 70 8.13 -0.58 16.59
N LEU A 71 7.14 -1.06 17.33
CA LEU A 71 6.04 -1.86 16.77
C LEU A 71 5.23 -1.03 15.78
N VAL A 72 5.13 -1.53 14.56
CA VAL A 72 4.23 -0.99 13.52
C VAL A 72 2.83 -1.57 13.67
N GLY A 73 2.72 -2.89 13.85
CA GLY A 73 1.44 -3.55 14.07
C GLY A 73 1.50 -5.08 13.92
N ASP A 74 0.36 -5.72 14.14
CA ASP A 74 0.18 -7.15 13.90
C ASP A 74 -0.35 -7.39 12.49
N ARG A 75 0.27 -8.30 11.77
CA ARG A 75 -0.11 -8.71 10.40
C ARG A 75 -0.28 -7.55 9.40
N VAL A 76 0.46 -6.47 9.61
CA VAL A 76 0.45 -5.34 8.67
C VAL A 76 1.19 -5.70 7.38
N LYS A 77 0.64 -5.26 6.25
CA LYS A 77 1.32 -5.32 4.97
C LYS A 77 1.95 -3.95 4.71
N VAL A 78 3.26 -3.88 4.59
CA VAL A 78 3.96 -2.63 4.28
C VAL A 78 3.98 -2.44 2.77
N LEU A 79 3.50 -1.28 2.32
CA LEU A 79 3.40 -0.92 0.90
C LEU A 79 4.55 -0.01 0.47
N ALA A 80 4.98 0.87 1.39
CA ALA A 80 6.11 1.77 1.15
C ALA A 80 6.79 2.13 2.48
N LEU A 81 8.09 2.41 2.39
CA LEU A 81 8.93 2.94 3.45
C LEU A 81 9.77 4.06 2.86
N SER A 82 9.80 5.21 3.51
CA SER A 82 10.60 6.36 3.08
C SER A 82 11.11 7.17 4.26
N ILE A 83 12.19 7.92 4.02
CA ILE A 83 12.71 8.92 4.94
C ILE A 83 12.65 10.27 4.22
N ALA A 84 12.01 11.25 4.83
CA ALA A 84 12.00 12.64 4.39
C ALA A 84 11.77 13.55 5.60
N ASP A 85 12.35 14.75 5.59
CA ASP A 85 12.21 15.75 6.66
C ASP A 85 12.48 15.18 8.07
N ARG A 86 13.49 14.34 8.18
CA ARG A 86 13.89 13.63 9.43
C ARG A 86 12.78 12.74 10.00
N ARG A 87 11.96 12.19 9.14
CA ARG A 87 10.86 11.32 9.54
C ARG A 87 10.84 10.06 8.70
N VAL A 88 10.57 8.96 9.37
CA VAL A 88 10.25 7.69 8.73
C VAL A 88 8.77 7.66 8.44
N THR A 89 8.39 7.41 7.21
CA THR A 89 6.99 7.25 6.80
C THR A 89 6.78 5.85 6.27
N LEU A 90 5.76 5.17 6.82
CA LEU A 90 5.29 3.85 6.40
C LEU A 90 3.87 3.96 5.87
N ASP A 91 3.67 3.52 4.64
CA ASP A 91 2.34 3.26 4.11
C ASP A 91 2.04 1.78 4.28
N ILE A 92 0.98 1.46 4.98
CA ILE A 92 0.65 0.09 5.39
C ILE A 92 -0.82 -0.24 5.13
N VAL A 93 -1.10 -1.55 5.04
CA VAL A 93 -2.44 -2.09 5.25
C VAL A 93 -2.47 -2.70 6.64
N GLU A 94 -3.41 -2.27 7.47
CA GLU A 94 -3.64 -2.80 8.82
C GLU A 94 -5.10 -3.21 9.01
N ALA A 95 -5.40 -3.95 10.07
CA ALA A 95 -6.77 -4.37 10.34
C ALA A 95 -7.64 -3.14 10.62
N GLY A 96 -8.74 -3.05 9.88
CA GLY A 96 -9.81 -2.09 10.11
C GLY A 96 -10.91 -2.65 11.03
N PRO A 97 -11.83 -1.80 11.49
CA PRO A 97 -12.99 -2.28 12.23
C PRO A 97 -13.79 -3.30 11.41
N GLY A 98 -13.96 -4.52 11.96
CA GLY A 98 -14.70 -5.59 11.31
C GLY A 98 -13.90 -6.47 10.34
N ASP A 99 -12.61 -6.21 10.17
CA ASP A 99 -11.77 -7.08 9.35
C ASP A 99 -11.54 -8.44 10.04
N PRO A 100 -11.59 -9.54 9.29
CA PRO A 100 -11.12 -10.82 9.79
C PRO A 100 -9.62 -10.72 10.12
N GLN A 101 -9.18 -11.47 11.14
CA GLN A 101 -7.77 -11.44 11.56
C GLN A 101 -6.76 -11.81 10.46
N CYS A 102 -7.18 -12.60 9.45
CA CYS A 102 -6.32 -12.98 8.32
C CYS A 102 -6.11 -11.85 7.31
N CYS A 103 -7.03 -10.85 7.28
CA CYS A 103 -7.22 -10.10 6.04
C CYS A 103 -7.42 -8.62 6.32
N PRO A 104 -6.35 -7.91 6.72
CA PRO A 104 -6.40 -6.47 6.97
C PRO A 104 -6.75 -5.72 5.68
N SER A 105 -7.61 -4.69 5.79
CA SER A 105 -8.06 -3.90 4.64
C SER A 105 -7.88 -2.41 4.78
N ARG A 106 -7.56 -1.91 5.97
CA ARG A 106 -7.45 -0.47 6.23
C ARG A 106 -6.07 0.04 5.81
N LEU A 107 -6.04 0.97 4.90
CA LEU A 107 -4.82 1.71 4.56
C LEU A 107 -4.53 2.76 5.63
N ALA A 108 -3.29 2.82 6.07
CA ALA A 108 -2.83 3.77 7.05
C ALA A 108 -1.43 4.27 6.70
N ARG A 109 -1.17 5.53 7.02
CA ARG A 109 0.16 6.10 7.02
C ARG A 109 0.62 6.29 8.44
N LYS A 110 1.76 5.69 8.79
CA LYS A 110 2.42 5.86 10.09
C LYS A 110 3.71 6.64 9.91
N THR A 111 3.89 7.66 10.73
CA THR A 111 5.09 8.50 10.70
C THR A 111 5.78 8.40 12.05
N TYR A 112 7.11 8.32 12.01
CA TYR A 112 7.95 8.22 13.19
C TYR A 112 9.08 9.27 13.10
N ALA A 113 9.45 9.82 14.23
CA ALA A 113 10.65 10.66 14.39
C ALA A 113 11.64 9.98 15.31
N LEU A 114 12.93 10.15 15.05
CA LEU A 114 13.97 9.67 15.95
C LEU A 114 14.05 10.62 17.16
N GLN A 115 13.86 10.07 18.36
CA GLN A 115 14.01 10.77 19.63
C GLN A 115 14.98 9.98 20.53
N GLY A 116 16.18 10.51 20.68
CA GLY A 116 17.28 9.76 21.31
C GLY A 116 17.60 8.50 20.52
N ALA A 117 17.40 7.33 21.13
CA ALA A 117 17.63 6.02 20.49
C ALA A 117 16.31 5.33 20.03
N ALA A 118 15.18 6.01 20.03
CA ALA A 118 13.89 5.40 19.71
C ALA A 118 13.20 6.10 18.54
N LEU A 119 12.55 5.32 17.68
CA LEU A 119 11.58 5.80 16.71
C LEU A 119 10.22 5.98 17.41
N VAL A 120 9.82 7.22 17.65
CA VAL A 120 8.58 7.55 18.35
C VAL A 120 7.51 7.91 17.33
N PRO A 121 6.28 7.34 17.43
CA PRO A 121 5.18 7.73 16.57
C PRO A 121 4.93 9.23 16.64
N VAL A 122 4.90 9.87 15.49
CA VAL A 122 4.44 11.26 15.37
C VAL A 122 2.96 11.19 15.09
N ALA A 123 2.15 11.95 15.86
CA ALA A 123 0.75 12.08 15.54
C ALA A 123 0.61 12.45 14.06
N PRO A 124 -0.22 11.78 13.29
CA PRO A 124 -0.41 12.15 11.90
C PRO A 124 -0.79 13.64 11.90
N ALA A 125 0.00 14.48 11.22
CA ALA A 125 -0.53 15.72 10.72
C ALA A 125 -1.81 15.29 10.02
N ALA A 126 -2.97 15.88 10.39
CA ALA A 126 -4.25 15.48 9.86
C ALA A 126 -4.06 15.25 8.37
N ALA A 127 -3.97 13.98 7.97
CA ALA A 127 -3.87 13.64 6.57
C ALA A 127 -5.18 14.15 6.02
N GLY A 128 -5.13 15.23 5.27
CA GLY A 128 -6.30 15.76 4.61
C GLY A 128 -6.93 14.55 3.93
N SER A 129 -8.18 14.27 4.21
CA SER A 129 -8.88 13.18 3.57
C SER A 129 -8.78 13.43 2.07
N VAL A 130 -8.14 12.52 1.34
CA VAL A 130 -8.15 12.58 -0.11
C VAL A 130 -9.60 12.55 -0.54
N SER A 131 -10.05 13.57 -1.21
CA SER A 131 -11.39 13.67 -1.77
C SER A 131 -11.37 13.25 -3.24
N LEU A 132 -12.52 12.89 -3.80
CA LEU A 132 -12.61 12.63 -5.23
C LEU A 132 -12.22 13.85 -6.07
N ALA A 133 -12.37 15.07 -5.54
CA ALA A 133 -11.94 16.30 -6.19
C ALA A 133 -10.41 16.33 -6.41
N ASP A 134 -9.63 15.77 -5.50
CA ASP A 134 -8.17 15.71 -5.62
C ASP A 134 -7.71 14.74 -6.71
N LEU A 135 -8.60 13.85 -7.17
CA LEU A 135 -8.34 12.88 -8.24
C LEU A 135 -8.78 13.40 -9.61
N ALA A 136 -9.48 14.55 -9.65
CA ALA A 136 -10.10 15.10 -10.85
C ALA A 136 -9.07 15.39 -11.95
N GLY A 137 -9.44 15.09 -13.19
CA GLY A 137 -8.64 15.39 -14.38
C GLY A 137 -7.36 14.60 -14.53
N THR A 138 -7.01 13.75 -13.54
CA THR A 138 -5.84 12.88 -13.62
C THR A 138 -6.21 11.55 -14.28
N GLU A 139 -5.47 11.16 -15.31
CA GLU A 139 -5.58 9.81 -15.87
C GLU A 139 -4.73 8.84 -15.06
N TRP A 140 -5.38 7.80 -14.57
CA TRP A 140 -4.77 6.73 -13.80
C TRP A 140 -4.67 5.47 -14.65
N THR A 141 -3.52 4.81 -14.66
CA THR A 141 -3.26 3.58 -15.40
C THR A 141 -3.16 2.40 -14.45
N LEU A 142 -3.93 1.36 -14.67
CA LEU A 142 -3.92 0.15 -13.83
C LEU A 142 -2.57 -0.57 -13.94
N ARG A 143 -1.97 -0.90 -12.80
CA ARG A 143 -0.70 -1.64 -12.70
C ARG A 143 -0.91 -3.06 -12.23
N SER A 144 -1.80 -3.23 -11.26
CA SER A 144 -2.16 -4.57 -10.78
C SER A 144 -3.66 -4.67 -10.50
N LEU A 145 -4.17 -5.87 -10.68
CA LEU A 145 -5.54 -6.29 -10.41
C LEU A 145 -5.48 -7.46 -9.43
N ASP A 146 -6.01 -7.28 -8.22
CA ASP A 146 -5.96 -8.28 -7.14
C ASP A 146 -4.52 -8.72 -6.83
N ASP A 147 -3.60 -7.75 -6.68
CA ASP A 147 -2.16 -7.95 -6.47
C ASP A 147 -1.42 -8.65 -7.63
N ARG A 148 -2.09 -8.94 -8.74
CA ARG A 148 -1.47 -9.50 -9.96
C ARG A 148 -1.15 -8.39 -10.94
N PRO A 149 0.10 -8.23 -11.39
CA PRO A 149 0.47 -7.22 -12.37
C PRO A 149 -0.24 -7.46 -13.70
N ILE A 150 -0.49 -6.38 -14.43
CA ILE A 150 -0.99 -6.45 -15.79
C ILE A 150 0.11 -7.07 -16.68
N PRO A 151 -0.19 -8.09 -17.50
CA PRO A 151 0.80 -8.77 -18.31
C PRO A 151 1.54 -7.82 -19.26
N PRO A 152 2.86 -8.02 -19.48
CA PRO A 152 3.61 -7.26 -20.48
C PRO A 152 2.98 -7.38 -21.87
N GLY A 153 2.92 -6.24 -22.59
CA GLY A 153 2.33 -6.17 -23.94
C GLY A 153 0.80 -6.02 -23.97
N ALA A 154 0.12 -6.22 -22.85
CA ALA A 154 -1.30 -5.89 -22.76
C ALA A 154 -1.50 -4.38 -22.59
N ARG A 155 -2.52 -3.82 -23.23
CA ARG A 155 -2.92 -2.43 -22.99
C ARG A 155 -3.65 -2.33 -21.65
N PRO A 156 -3.07 -1.63 -20.65
CA PRO A 156 -3.67 -1.58 -19.33
C PRO A 156 -4.97 -0.77 -19.32
N PRO A 157 -5.95 -1.14 -18.48
CA PRO A 157 -7.10 -0.29 -18.16
C PRO A 157 -6.69 1.07 -17.62
N THR A 158 -7.52 2.08 -17.90
CA THR A 158 -7.35 3.44 -17.40
C THR A 158 -8.59 3.95 -16.69
N LEU A 159 -8.42 4.95 -15.82
CA LEU A 159 -9.46 5.56 -15.03
C LEU A 159 -9.25 7.07 -14.96
N VAL A 160 -10.32 7.84 -15.16
CA VAL A 160 -10.34 9.30 -15.00
C VAL A 160 -11.58 9.67 -14.19
N PHE A 161 -11.40 10.50 -13.16
CA PHE A 161 -12.48 11.15 -12.43
C PHE A 161 -12.77 12.52 -13.07
N ASP A 162 -14.03 12.83 -13.30
CA ASP A 162 -14.42 14.13 -13.88
C ASP A 162 -14.45 15.28 -12.85
N GLY A 163 -14.15 14.97 -11.60
CA GLY A 163 -14.20 15.92 -10.48
C GLY A 163 -15.54 16.05 -9.80
N GLY A 164 -16.52 15.25 -10.19
CA GLY A 164 -17.86 15.24 -9.63
C GLY A 164 -18.40 13.86 -9.37
N THR A 165 -19.33 13.44 -10.22
CA THR A 165 -20.11 12.23 -10.01
C THR A 165 -19.87 11.13 -11.03
N ARG A 166 -18.77 11.24 -11.80
CA ARG A 166 -18.48 10.29 -12.90
C ARG A 166 -17.06 9.83 -12.94
N VAL A 167 -16.90 8.58 -13.37
CA VAL A 167 -15.65 8.02 -13.83
C VAL A 167 -15.80 7.56 -15.28
N SER A 168 -14.70 7.61 -16.02
CA SER A 168 -14.58 7.07 -17.36
C SER A 168 -13.20 6.50 -17.60
N GLY A 169 -13.05 5.70 -18.65
CA GLY A 169 -11.75 5.17 -19.01
C GLY A 169 -11.81 4.12 -20.10
N PHE A 170 -10.73 3.35 -20.17
CA PHE A 170 -10.55 2.21 -21.07
C PHE A 170 -10.46 0.94 -20.22
N GLY A 171 -11.24 -0.09 -20.54
CA GLY A 171 -11.34 -1.31 -19.74
C GLY A 171 -10.28 -2.38 -20.06
N GLY A 172 -9.65 -2.29 -21.22
CA GLY A 172 -8.78 -3.32 -21.80
C GLY A 172 -9.09 -3.55 -23.27
N CYS A 173 -10.34 -3.48 -23.65
CA CYS A 173 -10.87 -3.50 -25.01
C CYS A 173 -11.80 -2.31 -25.26
N ASN A 174 -12.76 -2.11 -24.38
CA ASN A 174 -13.84 -1.13 -24.52
C ASN A 174 -13.59 0.12 -23.66
N ARG A 175 -14.20 1.24 -24.08
CA ARG A 175 -14.36 2.40 -23.21
C ARG A 175 -15.52 2.16 -22.26
N TYR A 176 -15.42 2.73 -21.06
CA TYR A 176 -16.51 2.65 -20.09
C TYR A 176 -16.77 3.99 -19.44
N THR A 177 -17.94 4.13 -18.85
CA THR A 177 -18.32 5.24 -17.97
C THR A 177 -19.25 4.71 -16.89
N ALA A 178 -19.20 5.33 -15.71
CA ALA A 178 -20.10 5.05 -14.59
C ALA A 178 -20.34 6.30 -13.76
N THR A 179 -21.44 6.33 -13.03
CA THR A 179 -21.65 7.28 -11.95
C THR A 179 -20.88 6.82 -10.71
N ILE A 180 -20.47 7.76 -9.87
CA ILE A 180 -19.82 7.50 -8.58
C ILE A 180 -20.44 8.35 -7.49
N GLU A 181 -20.39 7.85 -6.26
CA GLU A 181 -20.84 8.56 -5.07
C GLU A 181 -19.80 8.37 -3.96
N GLU A 182 -19.39 9.47 -3.33
CA GLU A 182 -18.59 9.50 -2.11
C GLU A 182 -19.50 9.98 -0.96
N LYS A 183 -19.87 9.07 -0.05
CA LYS A 183 -20.67 9.42 1.13
C LYS A 183 -19.84 9.98 2.27
N THR A 184 -18.65 9.45 2.43
CA THR A 184 -17.64 9.89 3.38
C THR A 184 -16.27 9.75 2.75
N ALA A 185 -15.33 10.59 3.14
CA ALA A 185 -13.96 10.57 2.59
C ALA A 185 -13.37 9.15 2.63
N GLY A 186 -12.82 8.71 1.50
CA GLY A 186 -12.26 7.37 1.34
C GLY A 186 -13.27 6.26 1.01
N THR A 187 -14.59 6.55 1.00
CA THR A 187 -15.60 5.61 0.50
C THR A 187 -15.96 5.92 -0.94
N LEU A 188 -16.24 4.91 -1.73
CA LEU A 188 -16.60 5.08 -3.12
C LEU A 188 -17.63 4.02 -3.52
N THR A 189 -18.76 4.45 -4.03
CA THR A 189 -19.73 3.56 -4.66
C THR A 189 -19.71 3.84 -6.15
N VAL A 190 -19.61 2.77 -6.95
CA VAL A 190 -19.64 2.83 -8.42
C VAL A 190 -21.01 2.32 -8.89
N GLY A 191 -21.71 3.14 -9.65
CA GLY A 191 -22.99 2.80 -10.26
C GLY A 191 -22.84 1.88 -11.46
N PRO A 192 -23.94 1.59 -12.18
CA PRO A 192 -23.91 0.75 -13.36
C PRO A 192 -22.91 1.23 -14.40
N LEU A 193 -22.10 0.29 -14.91
CA LEU A 193 -21.11 0.54 -15.94
C LEU A 193 -21.75 0.49 -17.32
N ALA A 194 -21.58 1.56 -18.08
CA ALA A 194 -21.92 1.58 -19.51
C ALA A 194 -20.62 1.39 -20.32
N THR A 195 -20.62 0.44 -21.25
CA THR A 195 -19.44 0.11 -22.07
C THR A 195 -19.77 0.22 -23.57
N SER A 196 -18.76 0.53 -24.38
CA SER A 196 -18.82 0.22 -25.81
C SER A 196 -18.81 -1.29 -26.02
N ASN A 197 -19.14 -1.77 -27.21
CA ASN A 197 -19.28 -3.21 -27.48
C ASN A 197 -18.40 -3.63 -28.67
N MET A 198 -17.09 -3.47 -28.52
CA MET A 198 -16.10 -3.96 -29.49
C MET A 198 -15.65 -5.37 -29.10
N ALA A 199 -15.35 -6.19 -30.10
CA ALA A 199 -14.71 -7.48 -29.90
C ALA A 199 -13.18 -7.31 -30.05
N CYS A 200 -12.44 -7.75 -29.06
CA CYS A 200 -10.98 -7.78 -29.05
C CYS A 200 -10.47 -9.22 -28.86
N GLY A 201 -9.16 -9.40 -28.88
CA GLY A 201 -8.55 -10.70 -28.56
C GLY A 201 -8.89 -11.15 -27.13
N THR A 202 -8.90 -12.46 -26.90
CA THR A 202 -9.32 -13.12 -25.64
C THR A 202 -8.63 -12.52 -24.41
N ALA A 203 -7.32 -12.28 -24.46
CA ALA A 203 -6.56 -11.72 -23.33
C ALA A 203 -7.05 -10.32 -22.94
N ALA A 204 -7.37 -9.45 -23.90
CA ALA A 204 -7.88 -8.11 -23.63
C ALA A 204 -9.29 -8.15 -23.03
N MET A 205 -10.14 -9.04 -23.53
CA MET A 205 -11.49 -9.26 -23.02
C MET A 205 -11.48 -9.82 -21.59
N GLU A 206 -10.53 -10.70 -21.27
CA GLU A 206 -10.39 -11.26 -19.93
C GLU A 206 -9.95 -10.18 -18.92
N ILE A 207 -8.95 -9.36 -19.28
CA ILE A 207 -8.51 -8.23 -18.44
C ILE A 207 -9.69 -7.28 -18.20
N GLU A 208 -10.41 -6.91 -19.25
CA GLU A 208 -11.57 -6.02 -19.16
C GLU A 208 -12.65 -6.58 -18.24
N SER A 209 -13.03 -7.83 -18.46
CA SER A 209 -14.09 -8.49 -17.67
C SER A 209 -13.75 -8.47 -16.17
N ARG A 210 -12.52 -8.85 -15.82
CA ARG A 210 -12.07 -8.85 -14.42
C ARG A 210 -11.99 -7.44 -13.85
N TYR A 211 -11.46 -6.50 -14.62
CA TYR A 211 -11.33 -5.11 -14.21
C TYR A 211 -12.70 -4.47 -13.92
N LEU A 212 -13.63 -4.58 -14.87
CA LEU A 212 -14.98 -4.00 -14.72
C LEU A 212 -15.78 -4.68 -13.60
N ALA A 213 -15.62 -5.99 -13.42
CA ALA A 213 -16.22 -6.71 -12.31
C ALA A 213 -15.70 -6.23 -10.95
N GLY A 214 -14.39 -5.99 -10.83
CA GLY A 214 -13.78 -5.41 -9.64
C GLY A 214 -14.23 -3.96 -9.41
N LEU A 215 -14.21 -3.14 -10.47
CA LEU A 215 -14.62 -1.73 -10.40
C LEU A 215 -16.06 -1.56 -9.93
N ALA A 216 -16.98 -2.43 -10.39
CA ALA A 216 -18.38 -2.40 -9.98
C ALA A 216 -18.59 -2.71 -8.48
N LYS A 217 -17.65 -3.39 -7.85
CA LYS A 217 -17.70 -3.77 -6.42
C LYS A 217 -16.88 -2.86 -5.52
N VAL A 218 -16.27 -1.81 -6.07
CA VAL A 218 -15.44 -0.88 -5.27
C VAL A 218 -16.28 -0.25 -4.16
N SER A 219 -15.72 -0.24 -2.96
CA SER A 219 -16.34 0.35 -1.78
C SER A 219 -15.46 1.39 -1.09
N ARG A 220 -14.17 1.41 -1.38
CA ARG A 220 -13.19 2.33 -0.78
C ARG A 220 -12.12 2.74 -1.80
N TYR A 221 -11.51 3.90 -1.56
CA TYR A 221 -10.34 4.34 -2.29
C TYR A 221 -9.33 5.02 -1.37
N THR A 222 -8.09 5.09 -1.81
CA THR A 222 -7.01 5.80 -1.12
C THR A 222 -5.87 6.10 -2.07
N ILE A 223 -5.01 7.05 -1.69
CA ILE A 223 -3.73 7.27 -2.34
C ILE A 223 -2.62 6.90 -1.36
N VAL A 224 -1.75 5.99 -1.79
CA VAL A 224 -0.61 5.53 -1.02
C VAL A 224 0.63 5.62 -1.90
N ALA A 225 1.66 6.34 -1.43
CA ALA A 225 2.91 6.54 -2.17
C ALA A 225 2.68 7.01 -3.63
N GLY A 226 1.72 7.92 -3.84
CA GLY A 226 1.38 8.45 -5.17
C GLY A 226 0.57 7.49 -6.06
N ARG A 227 0.20 6.31 -5.57
CA ARG A 227 -0.63 5.33 -6.26
C ARG A 227 -2.07 5.38 -5.75
N LEU A 228 -3.01 5.41 -6.66
CA LEU A 228 -4.42 5.24 -6.33
C LEU A 228 -4.74 3.75 -6.14
N GLN A 229 -5.37 3.41 -5.04
CA GLN A 229 -5.93 2.08 -4.81
C GLN A 229 -7.44 2.18 -4.69
N LEU A 230 -8.15 1.44 -5.51
CA LEU A 230 -9.57 1.18 -5.37
C LEU A 230 -9.74 -0.20 -4.78
N ILE A 231 -10.48 -0.31 -3.68
CA ILE A 231 -10.63 -1.57 -2.96
C ILE A 231 -12.05 -2.09 -3.16
N HIS A 232 -12.14 -3.28 -3.69
CA HIS A 232 -13.39 -4.04 -3.77
C HIS A 232 -13.35 -5.26 -2.86
N VAL A 233 -14.50 -5.83 -2.55
CA VAL A 233 -14.60 -7.06 -1.75
C VAL A 233 -15.12 -8.18 -2.65
N ASP A 234 -14.38 -9.29 -2.68
CA ASP A 234 -14.76 -10.49 -3.37
C ASP A 234 -14.70 -11.68 -2.40
N ASP A 235 -15.82 -12.38 -2.25
CA ASP A 235 -15.99 -13.46 -1.25
C ASP A 235 -15.54 -13.08 0.16
N GLY A 236 -15.85 -11.85 0.60
CA GLY A 236 -15.44 -11.33 1.90
C GLY A 236 -13.97 -10.91 1.99
N THR A 237 -13.20 -11.07 0.91
CA THR A 237 -11.78 -10.72 0.87
C THR A 237 -11.58 -9.39 0.15
N PRO A 238 -10.96 -8.38 0.81
CA PRO A 238 -10.58 -7.14 0.15
C PRO A 238 -9.52 -7.38 -0.93
N ARG A 239 -9.75 -6.81 -2.10
CA ARG A 239 -8.86 -6.91 -3.26
C ARG A 239 -8.60 -5.53 -3.85
N PRO A 240 -7.34 -5.14 -4.09
CA PRO A 240 -7.00 -3.84 -4.64
C PRO A 240 -6.93 -3.84 -6.16
N LEU A 241 -7.45 -2.78 -6.75
CA LEU A 241 -7.09 -2.31 -8.08
C LEU A 241 -6.06 -1.19 -7.88
N THR A 242 -4.81 -1.40 -8.24
CA THR A 242 -3.73 -0.43 -8.00
C THR A 242 -3.38 0.31 -9.29
N PHE A 243 -3.41 1.63 -9.23
CA PHE A 243 -3.16 2.50 -10.36
C PHE A 243 -1.96 3.41 -10.10
N GLU A 244 -1.28 3.78 -11.17
CA GLU A 244 -0.30 4.86 -11.18
C GLU A 244 -0.82 6.03 -12.01
N ARG A 245 -0.40 7.25 -11.64
CA ARG A 245 -0.67 8.45 -12.41
C ARG A 245 0.01 8.34 -13.77
N ARG A 246 -0.70 8.63 -14.84
CA ARG A 246 -0.10 8.64 -16.19
C ARG A 246 0.98 9.72 -16.25
N GLY A 247 2.19 9.31 -16.69
CA GLY A 247 3.36 10.21 -16.75
C GLY A 247 4.16 10.31 -15.46
N ALA A 248 3.79 9.60 -14.39
CA ALA A 248 4.69 9.42 -13.25
C ALA A 248 5.87 8.52 -13.67
N PRO A 249 7.13 8.88 -13.31
CA PRO A 249 8.27 8.03 -13.62
C PRO A 249 8.09 6.67 -12.93
N SER A 250 8.37 5.61 -13.69
CA SER A 250 8.41 4.25 -13.13
C SER A 250 9.52 4.17 -12.08
N PRO A 251 9.39 3.34 -11.03
CA PRO A 251 10.49 3.06 -10.11
C PRO A 251 11.78 2.59 -10.82
N ALA A 252 11.64 2.01 -12.04
CA ALA A 252 12.76 1.63 -12.88
C ALA A 252 13.49 2.81 -13.56
N ASP A 253 12.88 4.00 -13.60
CA ASP A 253 13.43 5.22 -14.23
C ASP A 253 14.06 6.19 -13.21
N GLN A 254 14.14 5.83 -11.93
CA GLN A 254 14.86 6.63 -10.94
C GLN A 254 16.36 6.36 -11.11
N PRO A 255 17.21 7.40 -11.27
CA PRO A 255 18.64 7.25 -11.32
C PRO A 255 19.13 6.62 -10.02
N ARG A 256 19.95 5.59 -10.16
CA ARG A 256 20.65 4.92 -9.05
C ARG A 256 21.64 5.85 -8.39
#